data_3ed641aaf8165e2ac95b1a1fbb4ce3de
#
_entry.id   3ed641aaf8165e2ac95b1a1fbb4ce3de
#
_cell.length_a   1.000
_cell.length_b   1.000
_cell.length_c   1.000
_cell.angle_alpha   90.00
_cell.angle_beta   90.00
_cell.angle_gamma   90.00
#
_symmetry.space_group_name_H-M   'P 1'
#
loop_
_entity.id
_entity.type
_entity.pdbx_description
1 polymer ?
#
loop_
_entity_poly.entity_id
_entity_poly.type
_entity_poly.pdbx_seq_one_letter_code
_entity_poly.pdbx_strand_id
1 'polypeptide(L)'
;MVVGIGKSGHIGRKISATLASTGTPSFFVHPTEALHGDLGMITDKDIVLALSFSGETEELSKILTPLKKEKIKIIALTGHKNSTLGKMADICLEVKIKREACPYNLAPTSSTTAMLALGDALAICLMKIKNFHN
;
A
#
# COMPACT_ATOMS: atom_id res chain seq x y z
N MET A 1 -4.17 2.66 7.54
CA MET A 1 -3.77 3.72 6.57
C MET A 1 -3.24 3.09 5.31
N VAL A 2 -3.51 3.69 4.14
CA VAL A 2 -2.92 3.30 2.84
C VAL A 2 -2.03 4.44 2.35
N VAL A 3 -0.85 4.12 1.81
CA VAL A 3 0.14 5.12 1.38
C VAL A 3 0.85 4.69 0.09
N GLY A 4 1.11 5.64 -0.79
CA GLY A 4 1.82 5.43 -2.06
C GLY A 4 2.00 6.74 -2.83
N ILE A 5 2.90 6.75 -3.82
CA ILE A 5 3.21 7.94 -4.63
C ILE A 5 2.90 7.68 -6.10
N GLY A 6 2.56 8.72 -6.82
CA GLY A 6 2.31 8.68 -8.27
C GLY A 6 1.22 7.69 -8.65
N LYS A 7 1.48 6.82 -9.62
CA LYS A 7 0.51 5.81 -10.07
C LYS A 7 0.14 4.83 -8.94
N SER A 8 1.11 4.41 -8.12
CA SER A 8 0.83 3.59 -6.93
C SER A 8 -0.03 4.33 -5.91
N GLY A 9 0.10 5.64 -5.78
CA GLY A 9 -0.76 6.48 -4.93
C GLY A 9 -2.21 6.49 -5.41
N HIS A 10 -2.45 6.61 -6.73
CA HIS A 10 -3.81 6.53 -7.30
C HIS A 10 -4.45 5.15 -7.03
N ILE A 11 -3.68 4.08 -7.19
CA ILE A 11 -4.13 2.72 -6.85
C ILE A 11 -4.40 2.61 -5.35
N GLY A 12 -3.54 3.16 -4.50
CA GLY A 12 -3.73 3.18 -3.05
C GLY A 12 -5.00 3.88 -2.62
N ARG A 13 -5.35 5.01 -3.24
CA ARG A 13 -6.64 5.71 -3.01
C ARG A 13 -7.82 4.82 -3.32
N LYS A 14 -7.79 4.11 -4.46
CA LYS A 14 -8.87 3.18 -4.83
C LYS A 14 -8.96 2.01 -3.85
N ILE A 15 -7.86 1.41 -3.47
CA ILE A 15 -7.83 0.31 -2.50
C ILE A 15 -8.39 0.78 -1.14
N SER A 16 -8.00 1.96 -0.69
CA SER A 16 -8.52 2.55 0.54
C SER A 16 -10.04 2.73 0.51
N ALA A 17 -10.58 3.22 -0.61
CA ALA A 17 -12.02 3.36 -0.80
C ALA A 17 -12.73 2.00 -0.80
N THR A 18 -12.15 0.97 -1.44
CA THR A 18 -12.70 -0.39 -1.43
C THR A 18 -12.70 -0.99 -0.02
N LEU A 19 -11.61 -0.85 0.73
CA LEU A 19 -11.53 -1.29 2.13
C LEU A 19 -12.64 -0.65 2.97
N ALA A 20 -12.81 0.67 2.87
CA ALA A 20 -13.83 1.40 3.61
C ALA A 20 -15.25 0.92 3.26
N SER A 21 -15.56 0.75 1.97
CA SER A 21 -16.87 0.28 1.51
C SER A 21 -17.16 -1.19 1.84
N THR A 22 -16.13 -1.97 2.19
CA THR A 22 -16.25 -3.39 2.58
C THR A 22 -16.05 -3.63 4.08
N GLY A 23 -16.27 -2.61 4.91
CA GLY A 23 -16.27 -2.72 6.37
C GLY A 23 -14.91 -2.69 7.04
N THR A 24 -13.85 -2.29 6.32
CA THR A 24 -12.54 -2.04 6.93
C THR A 24 -12.25 -0.54 6.91
N PRO A 25 -12.32 0.16 8.07
CA PRO A 25 -11.98 1.57 8.14
C PRO A 25 -10.62 1.83 7.51
N SER A 26 -10.58 2.75 6.55
CA SER A 26 -9.37 3.02 5.79
C SER A 26 -9.35 4.46 5.30
N PHE A 27 -8.17 5.04 5.26
CA PHE A 27 -7.90 6.34 4.68
C PHE A 27 -6.57 6.31 3.94
N PHE A 28 -6.44 7.17 2.94
CA PHE A 28 -5.22 7.33 2.16
C PHE A 28 -4.47 8.57 2.60
N VAL A 29 -3.15 8.46 2.77
CA VAL A 29 -2.26 9.59 3.03
C VAL A 29 -1.18 9.64 1.97
N HIS A 30 -0.98 10.83 1.38
CA HIS A 30 0.15 11.04 0.49
C HIS A 30 1.43 11.17 1.32
N PRO A 31 2.55 10.53 0.94
CA PRO A 31 3.80 10.59 1.72
C PRO A 31 4.29 12.00 2.04
N THR A 32 4.11 12.95 1.15
CA THR A 32 4.47 14.35 1.41
C THR A 32 3.65 14.93 2.56
N GLU A 33 2.34 14.74 2.55
CA GLU A 33 1.46 15.23 3.63
C GLU A 33 1.78 14.52 4.95
N ALA A 34 2.09 13.23 4.88
CA ALA A 34 2.55 12.47 6.06
C ALA A 34 3.78 13.11 6.72
N LEU A 35 4.75 13.56 5.92
CA LEU A 35 5.95 14.24 6.43
C LEU A 35 5.65 15.63 7.04
N HIS A 36 4.51 16.23 6.69
CA HIS A 36 4.07 17.54 7.18
C HIS A 36 3.02 17.48 8.30
N GLY A 37 2.80 16.31 8.89
CA GLY A 37 1.97 16.18 10.10
C GLY A 37 0.90 15.10 10.04
N ASP A 38 0.48 14.62 8.85
CA ASP A 38 -0.62 13.66 8.74
C ASP A 38 -0.30 12.27 9.34
N LEU A 39 0.96 11.99 9.70
CA LEU A 39 1.30 10.82 10.51
C LEU A 39 0.59 10.83 11.87
N GLY A 40 0.19 12.00 12.38
CA GLY A 40 -0.61 12.12 13.59
C GLY A 40 -2.01 11.48 13.50
N MET A 41 -2.47 11.11 12.29
CA MET A 41 -3.72 10.35 12.11
C MET A 41 -3.58 8.87 12.46
N ILE A 42 -2.36 8.37 12.63
CA ILE A 42 -2.07 6.95 12.88
C ILE A 42 -2.02 6.71 14.38
N THR A 43 -2.62 5.60 14.80
CA THR A 43 -2.61 5.11 16.17
C THR A 43 -1.87 3.77 16.26
N ASP A 44 -1.57 3.34 17.47
CA ASP A 44 -0.94 2.04 17.77
C ASP A 44 -1.78 0.83 17.35
N LYS A 45 -3.07 1.05 17.04
CA LYS A 45 -4.00 0.01 16.57
C LYS A 45 -4.09 -0.08 15.05
N ASP A 46 -3.44 0.84 14.35
CA ASP A 46 -3.49 0.90 12.90
C ASP A 46 -2.46 -0.01 12.23
N ILE A 47 -2.75 -0.36 11.00
CA ILE A 47 -1.86 -1.05 10.08
C ILE A 47 -1.62 -0.14 8.87
N VAL A 48 -0.40 -0.10 8.39
CA VAL A 48 -0.03 0.65 7.19
C VAL A 48 0.09 -0.29 6.01
N LEU A 49 -0.68 -0.04 4.94
CA LEU A 49 -0.53 -0.68 3.64
C LEU A 49 0.26 0.27 2.72
N ALA A 50 1.50 -0.08 2.44
CA ALA A 50 2.42 0.73 1.65
C ALA A 50 2.58 0.15 0.24
N LEU A 51 2.34 0.98 -0.78
CA LEU A 51 2.39 0.61 -2.18
C LEU A 51 3.59 1.23 -2.89
N SER A 52 4.48 0.39 -3.41
CA SER A 52 5.56 0.78 -4.32
C SER A 52 6.00 -0.42 -5.14
N PHE A 53 5.83 -0.37 -6.47
CA PHE A 53 6.22 -1.49 -7.31
C PHE A 53 7.73 -1.75 -7.26
N SER A 54 8.56 -0.70 -7.36
CA SER A 54 10.02 -0.83 -7.20
C SER A 54 10.43 -1.21 -5.77
N GLY A 55 9.65 -0.76 -4.79
CA GLY A 55 9.97 -0.88 -3.37
C GLY A 55 11.13 0.00 -2.91
N GLU A 56 11.60 0.92 -3.75
CA GLU A 56 12.76 1.80 -3.50
C GLU A 56 12.36 3.29 -3.44
N THR A 57 11.09 3.59 -3.19
CA THR A 57 10.59 4.96 -3.08
C THR A 57 11.08 5.59 -1.77
N GLU A 58 11.96 6.57 -1.88
CA GLU A 58 12.63 7.20 -0.73
C GLU A 58 11.65 7.86 0.24
N GLU A 59 10.64 8.57 -0.29
CA GLU A 59 9.62 9.24 0.51
C GLU A 59 8.81 8.24 1.35
N LEU A 60 8.53 7.04 0.83
CA LEU A 60 7.92 5.98 1.64
C LEU A 60 8.85 5.55 2.77
N SER A 61 10.13 5.33 2.48
CA SER A 61 11.09 4.92 3.52
C SER A 61 11.19 5.95 4.64
N LYS A 62 11.14 7.24 4.32
CA LYS A 62 11.19 8.33 5.30
C LYS A 62 10.01 8.29 6.27
N ILE A 63 8.80 8.00 5.80
CA ILE A 63 7.62 7.94 6.67
C ILE A 63 7.46 6.59 7.37
N LEU A 64 7.87 5.49 6.76
CA LEU A 64 7.72 4.16 7.35
C LEU A 64 8.75 3.88 8.46
N THR A 65 9.93 4.49 8.37
CA THR A 65 10.98 4.30 9.38
C THR A 65 10.55 4.71 10.80
N PRO A 66 10.00 5.91 11.04
CA PRO A 66 9.49 6.28 12.36
C PRO A 66 8.31 5.39 12.80
N LEU A 67 7.38 5.07 11.90
CA LEU A 67 6.25 4.21 12.23
C LEU A 67 6.69 2.81 12.68
N LYS A 68 7.73 2.27 12.05
CA LYS A 68 8.28 0.99 12.47
C LYS A 68 8.95 1.04 13.85
N LYS A 69 9.59 2.17 14.20
CA LYS A 69 10.13 2.36 15.56
C LYS A 69 9.03 2.38 16.62
N GLU A 70 7.87 2.89 16.27
CA GLU A 70 6.66 2.88 17.11
C GLU A 70 5.90 1.56 17.06
N LYS A 71 6.46 0.52 16.42
CA LYS A 71 5.90 -0.82 16.28
C LYS A 71 4.60 -0.90 15.49
N ILE A 72 4.29 0.12 14.70
CA ILE A 72 3.17 0.08 13.75
C ILE A 72 3.45 -1.00 12.71
N LYS A 73 2.46 -1.87 12.47
CA LYS A 73 2.58 -2.95 11.50
C LYS A 73 2.50 -2.45 10.07
N ILE A 74 3.41 -2.91 9.23
CA ILE A 74 3.53 -2.51 7.83
C ILE A 74 3.28 -3.72 6.93
N ILE A 75 2.36 -3.58 5.99
CA ILE A 75 2.14 -4.50 4.88
C ILE A 75 2.66 -3.81 3.61
N ALA A 76 3.60 -4.43 2.93
CA ALA A 76 4.09 -3.95 1.63
C ALA A 76 3.31 -4.59 0.49
N LEU A 77 2.92 -3.78 -0.49
CA LEU A 77 2.47 -4.21 -1.80
C LEU A 77 3.53 -3.78 -2.81
N THR A 78 4.36 -4.71 -3.26
CA THR A 78 5.55 -4.40 -4.07
C THR A 78 5.83 -5.49 -5.11
N GLY A 79 6.53 -5.14 -6.18
CA GLY A 79 7.02 -6.10 -7.17
C GLY A 79 8.30 -6.83 -6.74
N HIS A 80 8.95 -6.38 -5.66
CA HIS A 80 10.28 -6.84 -5.27
C HIS A 80 10.39 -7.02 -3.76
N LYS A 81 10.16 -8.25 -3.29
CA LYS A 81 10.24 -8.58 -1.85
C LYS A 81 11.59 -8.28 -1.20
N ASN A 82 12.67 -8.27 -1.99
CA ASN A 82 14.02 -7.97 -1.50
C ASN A 82 14.36 -6.47 -1.54
N SER A 83 13.42 -5.63 -1.96
CA SER A 83 13.57 -4.18 -1.93
C SER A 83 13.61 -3.62 -0.52
N THR A 84 13.95 -2.34 -0.39
CA THR A 84 13.94 -1.62 0.88
C THR A 84 12.56 -1.72 1.56
N LEU A 85 11.47 -1.46 0.82
CA LEU A 85 10.11 -1.60 1.33
C LEU A 85 9.78 -3.04 1.74
N GLY A 86 10.11 -4.02 0.89
CA GLY A 86 9.84 -5.43 1.15
C GLY A 86 10.52 -5.95 2.42
N LYS A 87 11.77 -5.52 2.65
CA LYS A 87 12.54 -5.88 3.87
C LYS A 87 12.05 -5.16 5.13
N MET A 88 11.54 -3.94 4.98
CA MET A 88 11.03 -3.14 6.09
C MET A 88 9.67 -3.64 6.59
N ALA A 89 8.86 -4.21 5.71
CA ALA A 89 7.50 -4.65 6.01
C ALA A 89 7.47 -5.87 6.94
N ASP A 90 6.43 -5.96 7.76
CA ASP A 90 6.12 -7.17 8.55
C ASP A 90 5.52 -8.26 7.66
N ILE A 91 4.76 -7.86 6.64
CA ILE A 91 4.19 -8.74 5.62
C ILE A 91 4.46 -8.13 4.25
N CYS A 92 4.97 -8.93 3.32
CA CYS A 92 5.20 -8.52 1.95
C CYS A 92 4.28 -9.30 1.00
N LEU A 93 3.37 -8.59 0.35
CA LEU A 93 2.54 -9.10 -0.74
C LEU A 93 3.23 -8.77 -2.06
N GLU A 94 3.85 -9.76 -2.66
CA GLU A 94 4.64 -9.59 -3.89
C GLU A 94 3.76 -9.66 -5.14
N VAL A 95 3.81 -8.61 -5.95
CA VAL A 95 3.11 -8.50 -7.23
C VAL A 95 4.06 -8.86 -8.35
N LYS A 96 3.87 -9.99 -9.02
CA LYS A 96 4.71 -10.41 -10.13
C LYS A 96 4.08 -10.07 -11.47
N ILE A 97 4.83 -9.38 -12.31
CA ILE A 97 4.50 -9.14 -13.72
C ILE A 97 5.69 -9.55 -14.59
N LYS A 98 5.43 -9.92 -15.82
CA LYS A 98 6.50 -10.20 -16.80
C LYS A 98 7.13 -8.91 -17.31
N ARG A 99 6.31 -7.94 -17.65
CA ARG A 99 6.70 -6.60 -18.10
C ARG A 99 5.51 -5.65 -18.04
N GLU A 100 5.76 -4.35 -18.15
CA GLU A 100 4.70 -3.39 -18.35
C GLU A 100 4.07 -3.55 -19.75
N ALA A 101 2.79 -3.17 -19.90
CA ALA A 101 2.13 -3.15 -21.20
C ALA A 101 2.66 -2.03 -22.12
N CYS A 102 3.28 -1.02 -21.53
CA CYS A 102 3.98 0.04 -22.25
C CYS A 102 5.07 -0.54 -23.15
N PRO A 103 5.13 -0.18 -24.43
CA PRO A 103 6.17 -0.69 -25.37
C PRO A 103 7.60 -0.45 -24.89
N TYR A 104 7.82 0.65 -24.18
CA TYR A 104 9.12 1.03 -23.62
C TYR A 104 9.36 0.52 -22.20
N ASN A 105 8.44 -0.24 -21.64
CA ASN A 105 8.48 -0.73 -20.26
C ASN A 105 8.64 0.40 -19.21
N LEU A 106 8.13 1.58 -19.49
CA LEU A 106 8.29 2.78 -18.65
C LEU A 106 7.03 3.12 -17.86
N ALA A 107 5.87 3.15 -18.54
CA ALA A 107 4.61 3.55 -17.91
C ALA A 107 4.07 2.40 -17.04
N PRO A 108 3.82 2.62 -15.75
CA PRO A 108 3.16 1.65 -14.89
C PRO A 108 1.76 1.32 -15.42
N THR A 109 1.56 0.08 -15.82
CA THR A 109 0.33 -0.43 -16.45
C THR A 109 -0.01 -1.81 -15.89
N SER A 110 0.74 -2.86 -16.29
CA SER A 110 0.56 -4.21 -15.74
C SER A 110 0.79 -4.24 -14.22
N SER A 111 1.81 -3.53 -13.74
CA SER A 111 2.13 -3.42 -12.32
C SER A 111 0.99 -2.79 -11.52
N THR A 112 0.46 -1.67 -11.97
CA THR A 112 -0.63 -0.97 -11.28
C THR A 112 -1.92 -1.76 -11.32
N THR A 113 -2.24 -2.40 -12.44
CA THR A 113 -3.42 -3.26 -12.57
C THR A 113 -3.33 -4.47 -11.63
N ALA A 114 -2.19 -5.13 -11.58
CA ALA A 114 -1.97 -6.27 -10.68
C ALA A 114 -2.01 -5.86 -9.20
N MET A 115 -1.42 -4.70 -8.85
CA MET A 115 -1.50 -4.16 -7.48
C MET A 115 -2.95 -3.84 -7.08
N LEU A 116 -3.74 -3.28 -8.00
CA LEU A 116 -5.15 -3.00 -7.76
C LEU A 116 -5.94 -4.30 -7.51
N ALA A 117 -5.76 -5.30 -8.37
CA ALA A 117 -6.43 -6.60 -8.23
C ALA A 117 -6.10 -7.28 -6.90
N LEU A 118 -4.83 -7.25 -6.49
CA LEU A 118 -4.40 -7.83 -5.22
C LEU A 118 -4.94 -7.05 -4.01
N GLY A 119 -4.99 -5.72 -4.09
CA GLY A 119 -5.58 -4.87 -3.06
C GLY A 119 -7.09 -5.10 -2.91
N ASP A 120 -7.82 -5.26 -4.01
CA ASP A 120 -9.24 -5.61 -3.99
C ASP A 120 -9.47 -7.02 -3.43
N ALA A 121 -8.63 -7.99 -3.79
CA ALA A 121 -8.68 -9.33 -3.22
C ALA A 121 -8.48 -9.29 -1.68
N LEU A 122 -7.54 -8.50 -1.20
CA LEU A 122 -7.33 -8.29 0.24
C LEU A 122 -8.58 -7.72 0.91
N ALA A 123 -9.20 -6.69 0.33
CA ALA A 123 -10.40 -6.07 0.86
C ALA A 123 -11.57 -7.08 0.95
N ILE A 124 -11.78 -7.89 -0.08
CA ILE A 124 -12.83 -8.92 -0.10
C ILE A 124 -12.54 -10.05 0.90
N CYS A 125 -11.28 -10.46 1.06
CA CYS A 125 -10.92 -11.43 2.10
C CYS A 125 -11.23 -10.90 3.50
N LEU A 126 -10.88 -9.65 3.78
CA LEU A 126 -11.18 -9.01 5.07
C LEU A 126 -12.69 -8.86 5.30
N MET A 127 -13.45 -8.49 4.28
CA MET A 127 -14.90 -8.41 4.31
C MET A 127 -15.52 -9.76 4.75
N LYS A 128 -15.05 -10.87 4.16
CA LYS A 128 -15.51 -12.22 4.51
C LYS A 128 -15.14 -12.61 5.94
N ILE A 129 -13.88 -12.36 6.35
CA ILE A 129 -13.41 -12.69 7.71
C ILE A 129 -14.20 -11.93 8.77
N LYS A 130 -14.56 -10.68 8.49
CA LYS A 130 -15.35 -9.83 9.39
C LYS A 130 -16.85 -10.10 9.37
N ASN A 131 -17.33 -11.00 8.50
CA ASN A 131 -18.75 -11.23 8.27
C ASN A 131 -19.51 -9.93 7.99
N PHE A 132 -18.90 -9.03 7.22
CA PHE A 132 -19.52 -7.76 6.87
C PHE A 132 -20.62 -7.99 5.82
N HIS A 133 -21.85 -7.61 6.16
CA HIS A 133 -23.03 -7.64 5.31
C HIS A 133 -23.68 -6.26 5.30
N ASN A 134 -24.24 -5.88 4.17
CA ASN A 134 -25.08 -4.68 4.05
C ASN A 134 -26.49 -4.97 4.55
#